data_d4b29a94be457a9744f724113335270b
#
_entry.id   d4b29a94be457a9744f724113335270b
#
_cell.length_a   1.000
_cell.length_b   1.000
_cell.length_c   1.000
_cell.angle_alpha   90.00
_cell.angle_beta   90.00
_cell.angle_gamma   90.00
#
_symmetry.space_group_name_H-M   'P 1'
#
loop_
_entity.id
_entity.type
_entity.pdbx_description
1 polymer ?
#
loop_
_entity_poly.entity_id
_entity_poly.type
_entity_poly.pdbx_seq_one_letter_code
_entity_poly.pdbx_strand_id
1 'polypeptide(L)'
;AARALAVIHHAIPLGKGEAFAELGCRAVFADGIDIATDEGLFDVARRAGLSDETVREALADPGWEKAVEENRQALFDAGLWGVPSFRMDGMLAHWGQDRFWALEEDILAAMAARR
;
A
#
# COMPACT_ATOMS: atom_id res chain seq x y z
N ALA A 1 6.59 8.31 7.75
CA ALA A 1 5.61 7.42 7.07
C ALA A 1 4.22 8.04 6.98
N ALA A 2 3.76 8.77 8.00
CA ALA A 2 2.41 9.37 8.01
C ALA A 2 2.14 10.26 6.79
N ARG A 3 3.09 11.09 6.40
CA ARG A 3 2.95 11.99 5.25
C ARG A 3 2.83 11.22 3.93
N ALA A 4 3.60 10.16 3.77
CA ALA A 4 3.48 9.29 2.59
C ALA A 4 2.12 8.57 2.55
N LEU A 5 1.58 8.15 3.68
CA LEU A 5 0.24 7.56 3.77
C LEU A 5 -0.85 8.55 3.36
N ALA A 6 -0.72 9.82 3.76
CA ALA A 6 -1.63 10.88 3.32
C ALA A 6 -1.61 11.04 1.79
N VAL A 7 -0.42 11.04 1.19
CA VAL A 7 -0.27 11.18 -0.27
C VAL A 7 -0.85 9.97 -0.99
N ILE A 8 -0.56 8.75 -0.55
CA ILE A 8 -1.10 7.55 -1.23
C ILE A 8 -2.62 7.49 -1.16
N HIS A 9 -3.21 7.94 -0.05
CA HIS A 9 -4.66 8.00 0.10
C HIS A 9 -5.31 8.89 -0.98
N HIS A 10 -4.69 10.02 -1.31
CA HIS A 10 -5.13 10.90 -2.39
C HIS A 10 -4.78 10.36 -3.79
N ALA A 11 -3.71 9.58 -3.91
CA ALA A 11 -3.27 9.01 -5.17
C ALA A 11 -4.17 7.87 -5.67
N ILE A 12 -4.74 7.08 -4.75
CA ILE A 12 -5.56 5.91 -5.08
C ILE A 12 -6.75 6.29 -5.98
N PRO A 13 -7.59 7.28 -5.64
CA PRO A 13 -8.71 7.66 -6.52
C PRO A 13 -8.29 8.18 -7.89
N LEU A 14 -7.04 8.66 -8.01
CA LEU A 14 -6.48 9.13 -9.28
C LEU A 14 -5.86 8.02 -10.12
N GLY A 15 -5.91 6.76 -9.65
CA GLY A 15 -5.29 5.64 -10.32
C GLY A 15 -3.76 5.61 -10.22
N LYS A 16 -3.18 6.34 -9.27
CA LYS A 16 -1.72 6.50 -9.11
C LYS A 16 -1.17 5.96 -7.79
N GLY A 17 -2.00 5.30 -7.00
CA GLY A 17 -1.61 4.75 -5.71
C GLY A 17 -0.53 3.69 -5.82
N GLU A 18 -0.67 2.76 -6.76
CA GLU A 18 0.30 1.69 -7.00
C GLU A 18 1.66 2.27 -7.45
N ALA A 19 1.65 3.19 -8.41
CA ALA A 19 2.87 3.84 -8.88
C ALA A 19 3.58 4.60 -7.76
N PHE A 20 2.83 5.33 -6.94
CA PHE A 20 3.41 6.05 -5.80
C PHE A 20 4.01 5.08 -4.77
N ALA A 21 3.33 3.99 -4.44
CA ALA A 21 3.83 3.00 -3.49
C ALA A 21 5.12 2.35 -3.99
N GLU A 22 5.17 1.94 -5.25
CA GLU A 22 6.36 1.32 -5.85
C GLU A 22 7.54 2.28 -5.87
N LEU A 23 7.33 3.50 -6.36
CA LEU A 23 8.39 4.52 -6.42
C LEU A 23 8.84 4.97 -5.04
N GLY A 24 7.94 5.04 -4.06
CA GLY A 24 8.27 5.35 -2.68
C GLY A 24 9.15 4.29 -2.03
N CYS A 25 8.82 3.01 -2.23
CA CYS A 25 9.67 1.92 -1.75
C CYS A 25 11.05 1.92 -2.42
N ARG A 26 11.10 2.14 -3.73
CA ARG A 26 12.35 2.26 -4.46
C ARG A 26 13.20 3.43 -3.96
N ALA A 27 12.58 4.57 -3.74
CA ALA A 27 13.26 5.77 -3.24
C ALA A 27 13.95 5.50 -1.90
N VAL A 28 13.23 4.88 -0.97
CA VAL A 28 13.75 4.60 0.38
C VAL A 28 14.80 3.50 0.37
N PHE A 29 14.51 2.36 -0.28
CA PHE A 29 15.33 1.16 -0.15
C PHE A 29 16.44 1.04 -1.20
N ALA A 30 16.30 1.66 -2.36
CA ALA A 30 17.29 1.61 -3.43
C ALA A 30 18.07 2.92 -3.60
N ASP A 31 17.39 4.07 -3.53
CA ASP A 31 17.97 5.36 -3.87
C ASP A 31 18.41 6.17 -2.64
N GLY A 32 18.07 5.72 -1.43
CA GLY A 32 18.44 6.41 -0.19
C GLY A 32 17.77 7.77 0.00
N ILE A 33 16.59 7.96 -0.59
CA ILE A 33 15.82 9.20 -0.48
C ILE A 33 14.97 9.18 0.79
N ASP A 34 15.05 10.27 1.57
CA ASP A 34 14.20 10.43 2.75
C ASP A 34 12.85 11.02 2.36
N ILE A 35 11.82 10.16 2.30
CA ILE A 35 10.45 10.57 1.97
C ILE A 35 9.72 11.29 3.11
N ALA A 36 10.34 11.42 4.29
CA ALA A 36 9.82 12.25 5.36
C ALA A 36 10.08 13.75 5.11
N THR A 37 11.04 14.08 4.26
CA THR A 37 11.31 15.45 3.85
C THR A 37 10.37 15.90 2.75
N ASP A 38 10.12 17.21 2.65
CA ASP A 38 9.33 17.76 1.55
C ASP A 38 9.98 17.46 0.20
N GLU A 39 11.29 17.68 0.09
CA GLU A 39 12.04 17.43 -1.14
C GLU A 39 11.84 15.99 -1.63
N GLY A 40 12.07 15.01 -0.76
CA GLY A 40 11.96 13.60 -1.12
C GLY A 40 10.52 13.19 -1.44
N LEU A 41 9.55 13.63 -0.64
CA LEU A 41 8.15 13.29 -0.85
C LEU A 41 7.60 13.88 -2.15
N PHE A 42 7.87 15.15 -2.41
CA PHE A 42 7.42 15.81 -3.66
C PHE A 42 8.10 15.21 -4.89
N ASP A 43 9.38 14.85 -4.80
CA ASP A 43 10.10 14.20 -5.90
C ASP A 43 9.45 12.86 -6.28
N VAL A 44 9.18 11.99 -5.31
CA VAL A 44 8.52 10.70 -5.55
C VAL A 44 7.11 10.91 -6.13
N ALA A 45 6.37 11.85 -5.58
CA ALA A 45 5.01 12.15 -6.07
C ALA A 45 5.02 12.62 -7.54
N ARG A 46 5.95 13.48 -7.92
CA ARG A 46 6.10 13.93 -9.31
C ARG A 46 6.43 12.77 -10.24
N ARG A 47 7.32 11.89 -9.84
CA ARG A 47 7.66 10.68 -10.61
C ARG A 47 6.46 9.76 -10.80
N ALA A 48 5.58 9.70 -9.81
CA ALA A 48 4.33 8.94 -9.89
C ALA A 48 3.24 9.64 -10.72
N GLY A 49 3.49 10.86 -11.18
CA GLY A 49 2.54 11.63 -11.98
C GLY A 49 1.57 12.48 -11.17
N LEU A 50 1.86 12.73 -9.89
CA LEU A 50 1.06 13.60 -9.03
C LEU A 50 1.56 15.04 -9.10
N SER A 51 0.63 15.99 -9.12
CA SER A 51 0.96 17.41 -9.05
C SER A 51 1.37 17.82 -7.64
N ASP A 52 2.15 18.89 -7.53
CA ASP A 52 2.52 19.46 -6.23
C ASP A 52 1.27 19.92 -5.45
N GLU A 53 0.25 20.42 -6.16
CA GLU A 53 -1.01 20.81 -5.55
C GLU A 53 -1.72 19.63 -4.90
N THR A 54 -1.78 18.49 -5.58
CA THR A 54 -2.34 17.24 -5.02
C THR A 54 -1.60 16.83 -3.75
N VAL A 55 -0.30 16.93 -3.72
CA VAL A 55 0.50 16.63 -2.52
C VAL A 55 0.16 17.57 -1.38
N ARG A 56 0.05 18.87 -1.64
CA ARG A 56 -0.34 19.86 -0.61
C ARG A 56 -1.74 19.61 -0.07
N GLU A 57 -2.69 19.30 -0.93
CA GLU A 57 -4.07 18.95 -0.53
C GLU A 57 -4.07 17.69 0.33
N ALA A 58 -3.30 16.66 -0.06
CA ALA A 58 -3.17 15.43 0.69
C ALA A 58 -2.62 15.67 2.10
N LEU A 59 -1.59 16.47 2.21
CA LEU A 59 -0.96 16.79 3.50
C LEU A 59 -1.86 17.61 4.43
N ALA A 60 -2.81 18.36 3.87
CA ALA A 60 -3.77 19.15 4.62
C ALA A 60 -5.02 18.35 5.02
N ASP A 61 -5.27 17.20 4.41
CA ASP A 61 -6.47 16.38 4.64
C ASP A 61 -6.18 15.25 5.64
N PRO A 62 -6.85 15.21 6.80
CA PRO A 62 -6.67 14.13 7.78
C PRO A 62 -7.45 12.84 7.44
N GLY A 63 -8.19 12.79 6.35
CA GLY A 63 -9.07 11.66 6.00
C GLY A 63 -8.35 10.32 5.84
N TRP A 64 -7.05 10.34 5.54
CA TRP A 64 -6.23 9.12 5.45
C TRP A 64 -6.14 8.36 6.78
N GLU A 65 -6.24 9.05 7.91
CA GLU A 65 -6.14 8.43 9.23
C GLU A 65 -7.28 7.43 9.47
N LYS A 66 -8.47 7.78 9.04
CA LYS A 66 -9.63 6.88 9.12
C LYS A 66 -9.43 5.64 8.26
N ALA A 67 -8.96 5.81 7.03
CA ALA A 67 -8.70 4.69 6.11
C ALA A 67 -7.63 3.75 6.68
N VAL A 68 -6.56 4.28 7.24
CA VAL A 68 -5.49 3.49 7.88
C VAL A 68 -6.04 2.70 9.07
N GLU A 69 -6.87 3.33 9.91
CA GLU A 69 -7.45 2.65 11.06
C GLU A 69 -8.43 1.55 10.65
N GLU A 70 -9.25 1.80 9.64
CA GLU A 70 -10.14 0.78 9.08
C GLU A 70 -9.36 -0.42 8.53
N ASN A 71 -8.28 -0.16 7.81
CA ASN A 71 -7.40 -1.21 7.27
C ASN A 71 -6.71 -2.00 8.39
N ARG A 72 -6.25 -1.30 9.42
CA ARG A 72 -5.64 -1.94 10.59
C ARG A 72 -6.63 -2.87 11.29
N GLN A 73 -7.85 -2.41 11.51
CA GLN A 73 -8.89 -3.21 12.13
C GLN A 73 -9.26 -4.43 11.27
N ALA A 74 -9.36 -4.26 9.96
CA ALA A 74 -9.63 -5.36 9.03
C ALA A 74 -8.53 -6.43 9.08
N LEU A 75 -7.27 -6.02 9.22
CA LEU A 75 -6.15 -6.93 9.37
C LEU A 75 -6.29 -7.77 10.66
N PHE A 76 -6.59 -7.13 11.78
CA PHE A 76 -6.79 -7.82 13.05
C PHE A 76 -8.03 -8.72 13.04
N ASP A 77 -9.13 -8.28 12.43
CA ASP A 77 -10.34 -9.09 12.31
C ASP A 77 -10.10 -10.36 11.47
N ALA A 78 -9.14 -10.30 10.55
CA ALA A 78 -8.70 -11.46 9.78
C ALA A 78 -7.73 -12.38 10.56
N GLY A 79 -7.42 -12.05 11.82
CA GLY A 79 -6.46 -12.79 12.64
C GLY A 79 -5.00 -12.56 12.30
N LEU A 80 -4.71 -11.46 11.61
CA LEU A 80 -3.37 -11.10 11.13
C LEU A 80 -2.82 -9.89 11.90
N TRP A 81 -1.51 -9.78 11.95
CA TRP A 81 -0.84 -8.70 12.66
C TRP A 81 0.38 -8.12 11.94
N GLY A 82 0.72 -8.68 10.78
CA GLY A 82 1.94 -8.30 10.06
C GLY A 82 1.77 -8.26 8.56
N VAL A 83 2.78 -7.74 7.89
CA VAL A 83 2.83 -7.60 6.45
C VAL A 83 4.12 -8.24 5.90
N PRO A 84 4.11 -8.78 4.68
CA PRO A 84 2.93 -8.93 3.82
C PRO A 84 2.00 -10.05 4.29
N SER A 85 0.71 -9.87 4.12
CA SER A 85 -0.30 -10.89 4.39
C SER A 85 -1.21 -11.09 3.19
N PHE A 86 -1.60 -12.32 2.92
CA PHE A 86 -2.37 -12.70 1.73
C PHE A 86 -3.53 -13.61 2.12
N ARG A 87 -4.68 -13.39 1.53
CA ARG A 87 -5.84 -14.26 1.72
C ARG A 87 -6.69 -14.29 0.46
N MET A 88 -6.99 -15.50 0.00
CA MET A 88 -8.06 -15.72 -0.97
C MET A 88 -9.40 -15.78 -0.21
N ASP A 89 -10.45 -15.27 -0.82
CA ASP A 89 -11.77 -15.27 -0.22
C ASP A 89 -12.20 -16.69 0.17
N GLY A 90 -12.65 -16.85 1.41
CA GLY A 90 -13.09 -18.14 1.96
C GLY A 90 -11.95 -19.07 2.38
N MET A 91 -10.70 -18.66 2.27
CA MET A 91 -9.54 -19.47 2.64
C MET A 91 -8.77 -18.86 3.82
N LEU A 92 -7.86 -19.63 4.40
CA LEU A 92 -6.98 -19.16 5.46
C LEU A 92 -5.99 -18.12 4.95
N ALA A 93 -5.65 -17.18 5.80
CA ALA A 93 -4.64 -16.18 5.50
C ALA A 93 -3.23 -16.73 5.68
N HIS A 94 -2.28 -16.20 4.90
CA HIS A 94 -0.86 -16.49 5.00
C HIS A 94 -0.09 -15.22 5.30
N TRP A 95 0.79 -15.27 6.27
CA TRP A 95 1.68 -14.17 6.62
C TRP A 95 3.12 -14.49 6.25
N GLY A 96 3.76 -13.54 5.60
CA GLY A 96 5.19 -13.58 5.29
C GLY A 96 5.49 -13.73 3.80
N GLN A 97 6.57 -13.10 3.38
CA GLN A 97 7.07 -13.16 2.01
C GLN A 97 7.57 -14.55 1.62
N ASP A 98 7.84 -15.40 2.60
CA ASP A 98 8.24 -16.80 2.42
C ASP A 98 7.06 -17.75 2.24
N ARG A 99 5.83 -17.23 2.18
CA ARG A 99 4.59 -17.99 2.04
C ARG A 99 3.91 -17.84 0.67
N PHE A 100 4.59 -17.33 -0.32
CA PHE A 100 4.03 -17.22 -1.68
C PHE A 100 3.61 -18.58 -2.26
N TRP A 101 4.30 -19.64 -1.92
CA TRP A 101 3.94 -20.98 -2.34
C TRP A 101 2.54 -21.41 -1.84
N ALA A 102 2.19 -21.03 -0.62
CA ALA A 102 0.88 -21.32 -0.04
C ALA A 102 -0.22 -20.50 -0.73
N LEU A 103 0.05 -19.22 -1.03
CA LEU A 103 -0.85 -18.37 -1.80
C LEU A 103 -1.06 -18.93 -3.20
N GLU A 104 0.00 -19.39 -3.87
CA GLU A 104 -0.08 -20.00 -5.20
C GLU A 104 -0.97 -21.25 -5.18
N GLU A 105 -0.82 -22.13 -4.19
CA GLU A 105 -1.69 -23.29 -4.02
C GLU A 105 -3.16 -22.90 -3.86
N ASP A 106 -3.45 -21.88 -3.07
CA ASP A 106 -4.82 -21.37 -2.88
C ASP A 106 -5.40 -20.82 -4.19
N ILE A 107 -4.61 -20.06 -4.95
CA ILE A 107 -5.02 -19.51 -6.25
C ILE A 107 -5.33 -20.65 -7.23
N LEU A 108 -4.47 -21.65 -7.32
CA LEU A 108 -4.67 -22.80 -8.19
C LEU A 108 -5.90 -23.61 -7.81
N ALA A 109 -6.15 -23.80 -6.51
CA ALA A 109 -7.34 -24.47 -6.01
C ALA A 109 -8.62 -23.68 -6.36
N ALA A 110 -8.61 -22.35 -6.21
CA ALA A 110 -9.72 -21.50 -6.57
C ALA A 110 -10.01 -21.51 -8.09
N MET A 111 -8.96 -21.54 -8.91
CA MET A 111 -9.10 -21.66 -10.37
C MET A 111 -9.67 -23.02 -10.77
N ALA A 112 -9.24 -24.11 -10.16
CA ALA A 112 -9.77 -25.45 -10.42
C ALA A 112 -11.25 -25.58 -10.04
N ALA A 113 -11.69 -24.94 -8.97
CA ALA A 113 -13.08 -24.94 -8.51
C ALA A 113 -14.04 -24.19 -9.45
N ARG A 114 -13.53 -23.33 -10.33
CA ARG A 114 -14.32 -22.58 -11.34
C ARG A 114 -14.55 -23.34 -12.64
N ARG A 115 -13.95 -24.51 -12.79
CA ARG A 115 -14.06 -25.31 -14.01
C ARG A 115 -15.26 -26.32 -13.92
#